data_68b9e4828258ffad017be25d606b3963
#
_entry.id   68b9e4828258ffad017be25d606b3963
#
_cell.length_a   1.000
_cell.length_b   1.000
_cell.length_c   1.000
_cell.angle_alpha   90.00
_cell.angle_beta   90.00
_cell.angle_gamma   90.00
#
_symmetry.space_group_name_H-M   'P 1'
#
loop_
_entity.id
_entity.type
_entity.pdbx_description
1 polymer ?
#
loop_
_entity_poly.entity_id
_entity_poly.type
_entity_poly.pdbx_seq_one_letter_code
_entity_poly.pdbx_strand_id
1 'polypeptide(L)'
;GGVTRKIRAVNDVSFDVMRGECLGLVGESGCGKTTLSKMLMRGVSADAKNDDGQVVYDDWGRKIDVLSLAGEALNGFRTKLQFIFQDPFGSLNPRMTVYDILVEPLIIHRKGDDAYRREMVSELMEMVGLDRRHLSRYPHSFSGGQRQRIGIARALALRPDMLICDEPVSALDVSIQAQILNLLKDLQKQLGLTYLFISHNLAVVDYIADRIAVMCAGRLVELAPAGELFRNPLHPYTRALLSAVPIPDPGRRLDLGALMEGKASDPAEWPEPFADTGQRPLFWTEAEPGHYVRVAREAN
;
A
#
# COMPACT_ATOMS: atom_id res chain seq x y z
N GLY A 1 -3.71 -20.36 32.59
CA GLY A 1 -4.50 -20.29 31.40
C GLY A 1 -4.43 -18.90 30.83
N GLY A 2 -3.65 -18.70 29.73
CA GLY A 2 -3.58 -17.41 29.04
C GLY A 2 -4.90 -17.15 28.31
N VAL A 3 -5.48 -15.97 28.51
CA VAL A 3 -6.64 -15.50 27.76
C VAL A 3 -6.15 -15.17 26.34
N THR A 4 -6.51 -15.99 25.37
CA THR A 4 -6.21 -15.70 23.95
C THR A 4 -7.18 -14.61 23.49
N ARG A 5 -6.68 -13.39 23.35
CA ARG A 5 -7.46 -12.26 22.86
C ARG A 5 -7.46 -12.29 21.32
N LYS A 6 -8.62 -12.47 20.70
CA LYS A 6 -8.77 -12.32 19.24
C LYS A 6 -8.73 -10.83 18.88
N ILE A 7 -7.81 -10.44 17.99
CA ILE A 7 -7.74 -9.10 17.44
C ILE A 7 -8.20 -9.18 15.98
N ARG A 8 -9.20 -8.38 15.61
CA ARG A 8 -9.63 -8.22 14.22
C ARG A 8 -8.82 -7.07 13.61
N ALA A 9 -7.70 -7.41 12.99
CA ALA A 9 -6.82 -6.43 12.36
C ALA A 9 -7.41 -5.82 11.06
N VAL A 10 -8.27 -6.57 10.38
CA VAL A 10 -9.06 -6.12 9.22
C VAL A 10 -10.50 -6.53 9.49
N ASN A 11 -11.41 -5.59 9.43
CA ASN A 11 -12.80 -5.79 9.82
C ASN A 11 -13.74 -5.07 8.86
N ASP A 12 -14.46 -5.82 8.03
CA ASP A 12 -15.45 -5.29 7.10
C ASP A 12 -14.87 -4.22 6.16
N VAL A 13 -13.82 -4.59 5.43
CA VAL A 13 -13.13 -3.75 4.45
C VAL A 13 -13.56 -4.16 3.05
N SER A 14 -14.09 -3.20 2.27
CA SER A 14 -14.46 -3.40 0.86
C SER A 14 -14.05 -2.20 0.04
N PHE A 15 -13.31 -2.41 -1.03
CA PHE A 15 -12.89 -1.39 -2.00
C PHE A 15 -12.45 -2.05 -3.30
N ASP A 16 -12.38 -1.26 -4.36
CA ASP A 16 -11.82 -1.67 -5.63
C ASP A 16 -10.53 -0.89 -5.91
N VAL A 17 -9.64 -1.51 -6.69
CA VAL A 17 -8.49 -0.86 -7.29
C VAL A 17 -8.63 -0.98 -8.79
N MET A 18 -8.75 0.16 -9.47
CA MET A 18 -8.93 0.19 -10.92
C MET A 18 -7.60 -0.07 -11.63
N ARG A 19 -7.64 -0.71 -12.79
CA ARG A 19 -6.42 -0.96 -13.57
C ARG A 19 -5.76 0.36 -13.96
N GLY A 20 -4.47 0.47 -13.69
CA GLY A 20 -3.67 1.66 -14.01
C GLY A 20 -3.80 2.80 -12.99
N GLU A 21 -4.65 2.67 -11.95
CA GLU A 21 -4.73 3.69 -10.90
C GLU A 21 -3.70 3.47 -9.80
N CYS A 22 -3.42 4.53 -9.08
CA CYS A 22 -2.76 4.52 -7.78
C CYS A 22 -3.79 4.78 -6.68
N LEU A 23 -4.22 3.73 -5.96
CA LEU A 23 -5.04 3.87 -4.77
C LEU A 23 -4.15 4.06 -3.54
N GLY A 24 -4.23 5.23 -2.90
CA GLY A 24 -3.59 5.50 -1.62
C GLY A 24 -4.35 4.86 -0.47
N LEU A 25 -3.67 4.16 0.42
CA LEU A 25 -4.24 3.64 1.67
C LEU A 25 -3.55 4.33 2.86
N VAL A 26 -4.30 5.17 3.56
CA VAL A 26 -3.78 5.98 4.65
C VAL A 26 -4.43 5.65 5.98
N GLY A 27 -3.79 6.04 7.08
CA GLY A 27 -4.27 5.86 8.44
C GLY A 27 -3.11 5.75 9.41
N GLU A 28 -3.37 5.80 10.70
CA GLU A 28 -2.34 5.69 11.75
C GLU A 28 -1.62 4.35 11.74
N SER A 29 -0.44 4.32 12.38
CA SER A 29 0.30 3.07 12.58
C SER A 29 -0.52 2.07 13.38
N GLY A 30 -0.53 0.80 12.93
CA GLY A 30 -1.29 -0.25 13.61
C GLY A 30 -2.78 -0.35 13.23
N CYS A 31 -3.34 0.53 12.39
CA CYS A 31 -4.76 0.45 11.99
C CYS A 31 -5.11 -0.72 11.06
N GLY A 32 -4.13 -1.54 10.61
CA GLY A 32 -4.38 -2.75 9.82
C GLY A 32 -3.88 -2.74 8.37
N LYS A 33 -3.31 -1.63 7.84
CA LYS A 33 -2.85 -1.47 6.44
C LYS A 33 -1.91 -2.59 5.99
N THR A 34 -0.85 -2.85 6.76
CA THR A 34 0.13 -3.91 6.43
C THR A 34 -0.50 -5.31 6.54
N THR A 35 -1.48 -5.52 7.43
CA THR A 35 -2.20 -6.79 7.50
C THR A 35 -3.06 -6.99 6.26
N LEU A 36 -3.76 -5.94 5.83
CA LEU A 36 -4.56 -5.94 4.60
C LEU A 36 -3.68 -6.26 3.39
N SER A 37 -2.54 -5.58 3.23
CA SER A 37 -1.62 -5.82 2.11
C SER A 37 -1.07 -7.24 2.09
N LYS A 38 -0.72 -7.80 3.26
CA LYS A 38 -0.31 -9.21 3.38
C LYS A 38 -1.43 -10.18 3.05
N MET A 39 -2.68 -9.87 3.38
CA MET A 39 -3.84 -10.67 2.96
C MET A 39 -3.97 -10.76 1.45
N LEU A 40 -3.85 -9.63 0.75
CA LEU A 40 -3.91 -9.57 -0.72
C LEU A 40 -2.85 -10.47 -1.37
N MET A 41 -1.67 -10.58 -0.76
CA MET A 41 -0.57 -11.44 -1.22
C MET A 41 -0.67 -12.90 -0.74
N ARG A 42 -1.68 -13.27 0.05
CA ARG A 42 -1.73 -14.56 0.75
C ARG A 42 -0.46 -14.80 1.58
N GLY A 43 0.06 -13.73 2.20
CA GLY A 43 1.28 -13.73 3.00
C GLY A 43 1.05 -13.47 4.50
N VAL A 44 -0.18 -13.66 5.00
CA VAL A 44 -0.47 -13.61 6.44
C VAL A 44 0.10 -14.83 7.17
N SER A 45 0.39 -14.65 8.47
CA SER A 45 0.90 -15.76 9.30
C SER A 45 -0.10 -16.92 9.38
N ALA A 46 0.41 -18.13 9.66
CA ALA A 46 -0.43 -19.32 9.79
C ALA A 46 -1.49 -19.23 10.90
N ASP A 47 -1.25 -18.39 11.91
CA ASP A 47 -2.18 -18.14 13.02
C ASP A 47 -3.31 -17.17 12.67
N ALA A 48 -3.16 -16.43 11.55
CA ALA A 48 -4.21 -15.53 11.11
C ALA A 48 -5.31 -16.32 10.40
N LYS A 49 -6.56 -16.07 10.82
CA LYS A 49 -7.74 -16.65 10.19
C LYS A 49 -8.48 -15.58 9.42
N ASN A 50 -8.87 -15.91 8.20
CA ASN A 50 -9.89 -15.18 7.46
C ASN A 50 -11.25 -15.78 7.87
N ASP A 51 -12.05 -15.00 8.59
CA ASP A 51 -13.36 -15.47 9.05
C ASP A 51 -14.37 -15.43 7.89
N ASP A 52 -14.29 -14.40 6.99
CA ASP A 52 -15.19 -14.20 5.86
C ASP A 52 -14.56 -13.22 4.84
N GLY A 53 -15.17 -13.12 3.65
CA GLY A 53 -14.77 -12.19 2.59
C GLY A 53 -14.07 -12.86 1.42
N GLN A 54 -13.88 -12.07 0.37
CA GLN A 54 -13.21 -12.48 -0.86
C GLN A 54 -12.25 -11.41 -1.36
N VAL A 55 -11.22 -11.82 -2.08
CA VAL A 55 -10.32 -10.95 -2.84
C VAL A 55 -10.42 -11.35 -4.30
N VAL A 56 -11.04 -10.51 -5.10
CA VAL A 56 -11.25 -10.80 -6.53
C VAL A 56 -10.19 -10.09 -7.36
N TYR A 57 -9.41 -10.86 -8.10
CA TYR A 57 -8.52 -10.35 -9.14
C TYR A 57 -9.18 -10.54 -10.50
N ASP A 58 -9.34 -9.45 -11.25
CA ASP A 58 -9.86 -9.48 -12.61
C ASP A 58 -8.71 -9.61 -13.62
N ASP A 59 -8.54 -10.81 -14.16
CA ASP A 59 -7.56 -11.11 -15.19
C ASP A 59 -8.20 -10.99 -16.57
N TRP A 60 -8.36 -9.74 -17.03
CA TRP A 60 -8.96 -9.42 -18.34
C TRP A 60 -10.35 -10.04 -18.56
N GLY A 61 -11.22 -9.89 -17.56
CA GLY A 61 -12.59 -10.42 -17.57
C GLY A 61 -12.73 -11.79 -16.89
N ARG A 62 -11.62 -12.47 -16.57
CA ARG A 62 -11.62 -13.68 -15.77
C ARG A 62 -11.47 -13.33 -14.31
N LYS A 63 -12.55 -13.43 -13.54
CA LYS A 63 -12.53 -13.19 -12.10
C LYS A 63 -11.93 -14.39 -11.36
N ILE A 64 -10.94 -14.12 -10.54
CA ILE A 64 -10.20 -15.11 -9.74
C ILE A 64 -10.35 -14.72 -8.27
N ASP A 65 -10.90 -15.60 -7.45
CA ASP A 65 -10.86 -15.42 -5.99
C ASP A 65 -9.48 -15.82 -5.46
N VAL A 66 -8.71 -14.81 -5.09
CA VAL A 66 -7.32 -14.97 -4.62
C VAL A 66 -7.25 -15.79 -3.34
N LEU A 67 -8.27 -15.67 -2.46
CA LEU A 67 -8.28 -16.38 -1.18
C LEU A 67 -8.46 -17.89 -1.35
N SER A 68 -9.04 -18.33 -2.45
CA SER A 68 -9.21 -19.75 -2.78
C SER A 68 -7.99 -20.39 -3.46
N LEU A 69 -7.02 -19.57 -3.93
CA LEU A 69 -5.86 -20.09 -4.69
C LEU A 69 -4.91 -20.91 -3.80
N ALA A 70 -4.35 -21.98 -4.38
CA ALA A 70 -3.32 -22.81 -3.76
C ALA A 70 -2.33 -23.33 -4.82
N GLY A 71 -1.17 -23.85 -4.38
CA GLY A 71 -0.19 -24.51 -5.23
C GLY A 71 0.28 -23.63 -6.39
N GLU A 72 0.28 -24.21 -7.60
CA GLU A 72 0.75 -23.53 -8.81
C GLU A 72 -0.10 -22.33 -9.21
N ALA A 73 -1.42 -22.37 -8.98
CA ALA A 73 -2.32 -21.25 -9.27
C ALA A 73 -1.97 -20.03 -8.40
N LEU A 74 -1.67 -20.22 -7.12
CA LEU A 74 -1.21 -19.16 -6.24
C LEU A 74 0.17 -18.63 -6.66
N ASN A 75 1.09 -19.51 -7.06
CA ASN A 75 2.40 -19.10 -7.56
C ASN A 75 2.28 -18.29 -8.86
N GLY A 76 1.38 -18.67 -9.75
CA GLY A 76 1.05 -17.90 -10.96
C GLY A 76 0.47 -16.53 -10.64
N PHE A 77 -0.47 -16.44 -9.70
CA PHE A 77 -1.02 -15.17 -9.26
C PHE A 77 0.06 -14.24 -8.64
N ARG A 78 0.97 -14.80 -7.85
CA ARG A 78 2.07 -14.03 -7.23
C ARG A 78 3.01 -13.38 -8.25
N THR A 79 3.07 -13.85 -9.50
CA THR A 79 3.83 -13.13 -10.55
C THR A 79 3.15 -11.84 -10.99
N LYS A 80 1.83 -11.74 -10.86
CA LYS A 80 1.01 -10.60 -11.27
C LYS A 80 0.93 -9.51 -10.22
N LEU A 81 1.10 -9.87 -8.96
CA LEU A 81 1.05 -8.97 -7.82
C LEU A 81 2.37 -9.04 -7.05
N GLN A 82 3.11 -7.93 -7.00
CA GLN A 82 4.41 -7.86 -6.35
C GLN A 82 4.43 -6.81 -5.23
N PHE A 83 5.44 -6.85 -4.37
CA PHE A 83 5.51 -6.06 -3.14
C PHE A 83 6.80 -5.24 -3.07
N ILE A 84 6.67 -3.95 -2.76
CA ILE A 84 7.78 -3.07 -2.40
C ILE A 84 7.72 -2.83 -0.90
N PHE A 85 8.76 -3.25 -0.18
CA PHE A 85 8.81 -3.22 1.28
C PHE A 85 9.23 -1.85 1.81
N GLN A 86 8.81 -1.57 3.03
CA GLN A 86 9.10 -0.34 3.78
C GLN A 86 10.60 -0.12 4.03
N ASP A 87 11.34 -1.17 4.35
CA ASP A 87 12.77 -1.09 4.70
C ASP A 87 13.66 -1.49 3.51
N PRO A 88 14.32 -0.53 2.84
CA PRO A 88 15.24 -0.82 1.75
C PRO A 88 16.51 -1.55 2.21
N PHE A 89 16.83 -1.52 3.52
CA PHE A 89 17.99 -2.20 4.07
C PHE A 89 17.70 -3.66 4.38
N GLY A 90 16.60 -3.93 5.10
CA GLY A 90 16.21 -5.29 5.48
C GLY A 90 15.60 -6.11 4.34
N SER A 91 15.12 -5.45 3.27
CA SER A 91 14.46 -6.13 2.15
C SER A 91 15.42 -6.81 1.17
N LEU A 92 16.69 -6.41 1.15
CA LEU A 92 17.71 -6.96 0.25
C LEU A 92 18.67 -7.86 1.02
N ASN A 93 18.93 -9.08 0.53
CA ASN A 93 19.91 -9.98 1.14
C ASN A 93 21.32 -9.40 0.99
N PRO A 94 22.03 -9.05 2.08
CA PRO A 94 23.33 -8.38 2.02
C PRO A 94 24.46 -9.29 1.48
N ARG A 95 24.22 -10.60 1.36
CA ARG A 95 25.17 -11.60 0.86
C ARG A 95 25.04 -11.88 -0.64
N MET A 96 24.02 -11.30 -1.29
CA MET A 96 23.78 -11.44 -2.72
C MET A 96 24.26 -10.19 -3.46
N THR A 97 24.76 -10.36 -4.67
CA THR A 97 25.03 -9.24 -5.57
C THR A 97 23.72 -8.64 -6.07
N VAL A 98 23.75 -7.43 -6.63
CA VAL A 98 22.57 -6.83 -7.26
C VAL A 98 22.04 -7.72 -8.38
N TYR A 99 22.93 -8.33 -9.18
CA TYR A 99 22.52 -9.29 -10.20
C TYR A 99 21.73 -10.46 -9.62
N ASP A 100 22.27 -11.08 -8.56
CA ASP A 100 21.61 -12.22 -7.91
C ASP A 100 20.23 -11.88 -7.36
N ILE A 101 20.10 -10.69 -6.76
CA ILE A 101 18.82 -10.18 -6.23
C ILE A 101 17.78 -9.98 -7.34
N LEU A 102 18.20 -9.44 -8.49
CA LEU A 102 17.29 -9.15 -9.59
C LEU A 102 16.92 -10.38 -10.42
N VAL A 103 17.84 -11.35 -10.53
CA VAL A 103 17.61 -12.58 -11.29
C VAL A 103 16.83 -13.64 -10.49
N GLU A 104 16.90 -13.59 -9.16
CA GLU A 104 16.28 -14.59 -8.26
C GLU A 104 14.78 -14.82 -8.56
N PRO A 105 13.92 -13.79 -8.69
CA PRO A 105 12.51 -14.00 -9.05
C PRO A 105 12.33 -14.73 -10.38
N LEU A 106 13.17 -14.43 -11.37
CA LEU A 106 13.13 -15.08 -12.69
C LEU A 106 13.50 -16.56 -12.60
N ILE A 107 14.49 -16.92 -11.77
CA ILE A 107 14.89 -18.30 -11.54
C ILE A 107 13.78 -19.07 -10.81
N ILE A 108 13.25 -18.52 -9.72
CA ILE A 108 12.19 -19.14 -8.91
C ILE A 108 10.97 -19.45 -9.76
N HIS A 109 10.55 -18.49 -10.60
CA HIS A 109 9.39 -18.63 -11.48
C HIS A 109 9.72 -19.23 -12.85
N ARG A 110 10.95 -19.74 -13.04
CA ARG A 110 11.40 -20.43 -14.28
C ARG A 110 11.17 -19.58 -15.54
N LYS A 111 11.40 -18.27 -15.46
CA LYS A 111 11.25 -17.34 -16.58
C LYS A 111 12.54 -17.30 -17.41
N GLY A 112 12.40 -17.58 -18.71
CA GLY A 112 13.47 -17.51 -19.68
C GLY A 112 14.69 -18.41 -19.42
N ASP A 113 15.65 -18.36 -20.33
CA ASP A 113 16.99 -18.91 -20.20
C ASP A 113 17.97 -17.91 -19.61
N ASP A 114 19.24 -18.25 -19.52
CA ASP A 114 20.28 -17.38 -18.95
C ASP A 114 20.53 -16.12 -19.78
N ALA A 115 20.34 -16.19 -21.10
CA ALA A 115 20.51 -15.01 -21.97
C ALA A 115 19.38 -14.00 -21.72
N TYR A 116 18.12 -14.48 -21.72
CA TYR A 116 16.95 -13.69 -21.38
C TYR A 116 17.07 -13.03 -20.00
N ARG A 117 17.49 -13.78 -18.98
CA ARG A 117 17.65 -13.28 -17.61
C ARG A 117 18.68 -12.17 -17.51
N ARG A 118 19.83 -12.31 -18.20
CA ARG A 118 20.86 -11.25 -18.26
C ARG A 118 20.35 -9.97 -18.92
N GLU A 119 19.62 -10.10 -20.02
CA GLU A 119 19.02 -8.95 -20.69
C GLU A 119 17.98 -8.27 -19.82
N MET A 120 17.04 -9.04 -19.24
CA MET A 120 16.02 -8.54 -18.32
C MET A 120 16.63 -7.79 -17.13
N VAL A 121 17.64 -8.34 -16.47
CA VAL A 121 18.32 -7.69 -15.33
C VAL A 121 18.98 -6.37 -15.78
N SER A 122 19.54 -6.32 -16.99
CA SER A 122 20.08 -5.08 -17.55
C SER A 122 18.99 -4.03 -17.81
N GLU A 123 17.86 -4.43 -18.38
CA GLU A 123 16.68 -3.58 -18.62
C GLU A 123 16.13 -3.03 -17.29
N LEU A 124 16.01 -3.87 -16.26
CA LEU A 124 15.56 -3.47 -14.93
C LEU A 124 16.44 -2.40 -14.30
N MET A 125 17.76 -2.51 -14.42
CA MET A 125 18.69 -1.47 -13.92
C MET A 125 18.47 -0.13 -14.62
N GLU A 126 18.27 -0.14 -15.94
CA GLU A 126 17.99 1.08 -16.71
C GLU A 126 16.65 1.71 -16.32
N MET A 127 15.60 0.91 -16.20
CA MET A 127 14.27 1.38 -15.80
C MET A 127 14.29 2.15 -14.47
N VAL A 128 15.14 1.74 -13.53
CA VAL A 128 15.24 2.42 -12.23
C VAL A 128 16.38 3.45 -12.18
N GLY A 129 17.02 3.74 -13.30
CA GLY A 129 18.09 4.74 -13.42
C GLY A 129 19.38 4.36 -12.68
N LEU A 130 19.74 3.07 -12.68
CA LEU A 130 20.99 2.56 -12.13
C LEU A 130 21.91 2.05 -13.23
N ASP A 131 23.21 2.24 -13.06
CA ASP A 131 24.22 1.79 -14.01
C ASP A 131 24.42 0.26 -13.95
N ARG A 132 24.39 -0.40 -15.11
CA ARG A 132 24.62 -1.86 -15.26
C ARG A 132 25.98 -2.33 -14.68
N ARG A 133 26.98 -1.45 -14.64
CA ARG A 133 28.29 -1.73 -14.04
C ARG A 133 28.19 -2.05 -12.54
N HIS A 134 27.09 -1.72 -11.90
CA HIS A 134 26.88 -1.98 -10.48
C HIS A 134 26.29 -3.37 -10.18
N LEU A 135 25.99 -4.20 -11.19
CA LEU A 135 25.38 -5.51 -11.01
C LEU A 135 26.21 -6.48 -10.14
N SER A 136 27.55 -6.37 -10.17
CA SER A 136 28.45 -7.21 -9.35
C SER A 136 28.64 -6.70 -7.92
N ARG A 137 28.05 -5.53 -7.57
CA ARG A 137 28.19 -4.96 -6.24
C ARG A 137 27.16 -5.54 -5.27
N TYR A 138 27.44 -5.41 -3.98
CA TYR A 138 26.57 -5.81 -2.89
C TYR A 138 25.72 -4.64 -2.37
N PRO A 139 24.53 -4.87 -1.78
CA PRO A 139 23.64 -3.82 -1.29
C PRO A 139 24.30 -2.80 -0.38
N HIS A 140 25.26 -3.20 0.46
CA HIS A 140 25.92 -2.28 1.39
C HIS A 140 26.75 -1.18 0.70
N SER A 141 27.07 -1.34 -0.59
CA SER A 141 27.79 -0.34 -1.41
C SER A 141 26.88 0.76 -1.97
N PHE A 142 25.59 0.75 -1.67
CA PHE A 142 24.59 1.68 -2.22
C PHE A 142 23.96 2.55 -1.14
N SER A 143 23.57 3.77 -1.53
CA SER A 143 22.75 4.65 -0.68
C SER A 143 21.34 4.08 -0.44
N GLY A 144 20.60 4.61 0.54
CA GLY A 144 19.22 4.21 0.81
C GLY A 144 18.31 4.32 -0.42
N GLY A 145 18.36 5.43 -1.15
CA GLY A 145 17.59 5.63 -2.38
C GLY A 145 17.99 4.68 -3.52
N GLN A 146 19.29 4.36 -3.65
CA GLN A 146 19.74 3.36 -4.63
C GLN A 146 19.26 1.94 -4.26
N ARG A 147 19.28 1.58 -2.97
CA ARG A 147 18.73 0.29 -2.52
C ARG A 147 17.23 0.21 -2.76
N GLN A 148 16.50 1.30 -2.53
CA GLN A 148 15.08 1.34 -2.84
C GLN A 148 14.82 1.14 -4.35
N ARG A 149 15.64 1.73 -5.23
CA ARG A 149 15.58 1.50 -6.68
C ARG A 149 15.84 0.04 -7.04
N ILE A 150 16.79 -0.64 -6.37
CA ILE A 150 17.03 -2.09 -6.54
C ILE A 150 15.81 -2.90 -6.08
N GLY A 151 15.18 -2.53 -4.97
CA GLY A 151 13.95 -3.15 -4.48
C GLY A 151 12.78 -3.01 -5.46
N ILE A 152 12.63 -1.82 -6.07
CA ILE A 152 11.65 -1.56 -7.13
C ILE A 152 11.96 -2.42 -8.37
N ALA A 153 13.21 -2.45 -8.83
CA ALA A 153 13.65 -3.26 -9.96
C ALA A 153 13.34 -4.75 -9.73
N ARG A 154 13.61 -5.28 -8.53
CA ARG A 154 13.28 -6.66 -8.15
C ARG A 154 11.77 -6.93 -8.25
N ALA A 155 10.92 -6.01 -7.76
CA ALA A 155 9.48 -6.15 -7.86
C ALA A 155 8.98 -6.15 -9.31
N LEU A 156 9.67 -5.44 -10.22
CA LEU A 156 9.34 -5.40 -11.65
C LEU A 156 9.83 -6.63 -12.43
N ALA A 157 10.72 -7.45 -11.88
CA ALA A 157 11.36 -8.55 -12.60
C ALA A 157 10.38 -9.56 -13.24
N LEU A 158 9.22 -9.76 -12.63
CA LEU A 158 8.17 -10.65 -13.13
C LEU A 158 7.13 -9.95 -14.02
N ARG A 159 7.33 -8.66 -14.34
CA ARG A 159 6.38 -7.81 -15.11
C ARG A 159 4.97 -7.90 -14.51
N PRO A 160 4.79 -7.47 -13.26
CA PRO A 160 3.51 -7.55 -12.56
C PRO A 160 2.48 -6.59 -13.17
N ASP A 161 1.20 -6.90 -12.96
CA ASP A 161 0.09 -5.99 -13.27
C ASP A 161 -0.12 -4.95 -12.15
N MET A 162 0.23 -5.32 -10.90
CA MET A 162 0.01 -4.49 -9.72
C MET A 162 1.18 -4.57 -8.74
N LEU A 163 1.52 -3.42 -8.13
CA LEU A 163 2.48 -3.33 -7.04
C LEU A 163 1.78 -2.86 -5.76
N ILE A 164 2.02 -3.57 -4.67
CA ILE A 164 1.72 -3.08 -3.32
C ILE A 164 2.98 -2.40 -2.79
N CYS A 165 2.87 -1.10 -2.55
CA CYS A 165 3.96 -0.26 -2.05
C CYS A 165 3.68 0.05 -0.57
N ASP A 166 4.27 -0.72 0.37
CA ASP A 166 4.07 -0.53 1.80
C ASP A 166 5.14 0.43 2.33
N GLU A 167 4.77 1.69 2.51
CA GLU A 167 5.63 2.80 2.97
C GLU A 167 6.97 2.93 2.21
N PRO A 168 6.97 2.93 0.88
CA PRO A 168 8.18 2.72 0.07
C PRO A 168 9.20 3.86 0.18
N VAL A 169 8.87 4.96 0.82
CA VAL A 169 9.73 6.16 0.95
C VAL A 169 9.95 6.61 2.40
N SER A 170 9.32 5.98 3.38
CA SER A 170 9.32 6.46 4.79
C SER A 170 10.71 6.53 5.43
N ALA A 171 11.64 5.67 5.03
CA ALA A 171 13.00 5.60 5.56
C ALA A 171 14.02 6.45 4.77
N LEU A 172 13.57 7.34 3.86
CA LEU A 172 14.41 8.12 2.96
C LEU A 172 14.31 9.62 3.26
N ASP A 173 15.38 10.35 2.95
CA ASP A 173 15.39 11.82 3.00
C ASP A 173 14.39 12.42 2.01
N VAL A 174 13.83 13.58 2.31
CA VAL A 174 12.78 14.26 1.52
C VAL A 174 13.13 14.40 0.05
N SER A 175 14.37 14.78 -0.27
CA SER A 175 14.83 14.92 -1.66
C SER A 175 14.86 13.58 -2.40
N ILE A 176 15.23 12.51 -1.72
CA ILE A 176 15.26 11.16 -2.27
C ILE A 176 13.84 10.60 -2.37
N GLN A 177 12.95 10.90 -1.41
CA GLN A 177 11.53 10.56 -1.49
C GLN A 177 10.93 11.07 -2.80
N ALA A 178 11.12 12.36 -3.12
CA ALA A 178 10.61 12.95 -4.35
C ALA A 178 11.12 12.24 -5.62
N GLN A 179 12.40 11.85 -5.65
CA GLN A 179 12.97 11.10 -6.78
C GLN A 179 12.34 9.70 -6.93
N ILE A 180 12.09 8.98 -5.82
CA ILE A 180 11.45 7.66 -5.86
C ILE A 180 9.98 7.77 -6.26
N LEU A 181 9.25 8.78 -5.77
CA LEU A 181 7.86 9.03 -6.17
C LEU A 181 7.73 9.35 -7.66
N ASN A 182 8.62 10.19 -8.20
CA ASN A 182 8.67 10.46 -9.63
C ASN A 182 8.96 9.19 -10.42
N LEU A 183 9.94 8.38 -10.01
CA LEU A 183 10.25 7.10 -10.63
C LEU A 183 9.02 6.18 -10.67
N LEU A 184 8.27 6.06 -9.55
CA LEU A 184 7.06 5.24 -9.50
C LEU A 184 5.98 5.76 -10.45
N LYS A 185 5.78 7.09 -10.54
CA LYS A 185 4.83 7.69 -11.50
C LYS A 185 5.22 7.44 -12.96
N ASP A 186 6.52 7.52 -13.28
CA ASP A 186 7.02 7.25 -14.61
C ASP A 186 6.84 5.77 -14.99
N LEU A 187 7.17 4.86 -14.08
CA LEU A 187 6.97 3.43 -14.25
C LEU A 187 5.49 3.07 -14.40
N GLN A 188 4.59 3.71 -13.62
CA GLN A 188 3.15 3.53 -13.75
C GLN A 188 2.67 3.85 -15.17
N LYS A 189 3.08 5.00 -15.70
CA LYS A 189 2.71 5.44 -17.05
C LYS A 189 3.32 4.59 -18.15
N GLN A 190 4.60 4.22 -18.00
CA GLN A 190 5.32 3.46 -19.02
C GLN A 190 4.87 2.01 -19.13
N LEU A 191 4.56 1.39 -18.01
CA LEU A 191 4.24 -0.03 -17.90
C LEU A 191 2.75 -0.32 -17.67
N GLY A 192 1.91 0.72 -17.49
CA GLY A 192 0.49 0.56 -17.18
C GLY A 192 0.24 -0.08 -15.81
N LEU A 193 1.13 0.14 -14.84
CA LEU A 193 1.05 -0.47 -13.52
C LEU A 193 -0.11 0.07 -12.68
N THR A 194 -0.68 -0.81 -11.89
CA THR A 194 -1.65 -0.46 -10.83
C THR A 194 -0.93 -0.43 -9.50
N TYR A 195 -1.23 0.55 -8.65
CA TYR A 195 -0.61 0.65 -7.31
C TYR A 195 -1.65 0.61 -6.19
N LEU A 196 -1.35 -0.17 -5.15
CA LEU A 196 -1.87 0.07 -3.80
C LEU A 196 -0.74 0.71 -3.00
N PHE A 197 -0.83 2.01 -2.79
CA PHE A 197 0.21 2.80 -2.15
C PHE A 197 -0.13 3.09 -0.69
N ILE A 198 0.58 2.45 0.22
CA ILE A 198 0.36 2.56 1.67
C ILE A 198 1.34 3.58 2.23
N SER A 199 0.82 4.59 2.95
CA SER A 199 1.64 5.55 3.66
C SER A 199 0.87 6.14 4.85
N HIS A 200 1.61 6.55 5.89
CA HIS A 200 1.10 7.39 6.95
C HIS A 200 1.32 8.89 6.65
N ASN A 201 2.11 9.22 5.62
CA ASN A 201 2.37 10.59 5.20
C ASN A 201 1.38 11.02 4.10
N LEU A 202 0.40 11.84 4.47
CA LEU A 202 -0.65 12.30 3.57
C LEU A 202 -0.12 13.17 2.43
N ALA A 203 0.95 13.97 2.64
CA ALA A 203 1.54 14.76 1.56
C ALA A 203 2.17 13.90 0.46
N VAL A 204 2.74 12.74 0.84
CA VAL A 204 3.26 11.75 -0.11
C VAL A 204 2.12 11.14 -0.92
N VAL A 205 1.00 10.82 -0.26
CA VAL A 205 -0.15 10.19 -0.92
C VAL A 205 -0.87 11.19 -1.83
N ASP A 206 -1.04 12.43 -1.42
CA ASP A 206 -1.58 13.52 -2.26
C ASP A 206 -0.81 13.67 -3.57
N TYR A 207 0.51 13.50 -3.50
CA TYR A 207 1.37 13.61 -4.69
C TYR A 207 1.19 12.47 -5.69
N ILE A 208 0.95 11.23 -5.22
CA ILE A 208 1.00 10.04 -6.09
C ILE A 208 -0.36 9.41 -6.38
N ALA A 209 -1.34 9.52 -5.46
CA ALA A 209 -2.59 8.78 -5.54
C ALA A 209 -3.65 9.47 -6.40
N ASP A 210 -4.42 8.67 -7.12
CA ASP A 210 -5.64 9.11 -7.84
C ASP A 210 -6.84 9.15 -6.90
N ARG A 211 -7.00 8.11 -6.06
CA ARG A 211 -8.01 7.98 -5.02
C ARG A 211 -7.34 7.61 -3.70
N ILE A 212 -7.99 7.95 -2.59
CA ILE A 212 -7.48 7.66 -1.25
C ILE A 212 -8.54 6.94 -0.42
N ALA A 213 -8.17 5.82 0.16
CA ALA A 213 -8.92 5.09 1.17
C ALA A 213 -8.33 5.36 2.55
N VAL A 214 -9.16 5.82 3.48
CA VAL A 214 -8.76 6.12 4.85
C VAL A 214 -9.14 4.96 5.75
N MET A 215 -8.16 4.41 6.48
CA MET A 215 -8.35 3.25 7.35
C MET A 215 -8.12 3.60 8.81
N CYS A 216 -9.09 3.26 9.66
CA CYS A 216 -9.01 3.41 11.11
C CYS A 216 -9.49 2.13 11.80
N ALA A 217 -8.78 1.67 12.83
CA ALA A 217 -9.17 0.52 13.67
C ALA A 217 -9.62 -0.72 12.87
N GLY A 218 -8.93 -1.04 11.78
CA GLY A 218 -9.23 -2.19 10.92
C GLY A 218 -10.35 -1.98 9.89
N ARG A 219 -10.95 -0.79 9.81
CA ARG A 219 -12.06 -0.47 8.89
C ARG A 219 -11.70 0.66 7.95
N LEU A 220 -12.26 0.67 6.76
CA LEU A 220 -12.26 1.85 5.93
C LEU A 220 -13.38 2.79 6.38
N VAL A 221 -13.05 4.07 6.55
CA VAL A 221 -13.98 5.10 7.03
C VAL A 221 -14.36 6.11 5.95
N GLU A 222 -13.47 6.34 5.00
CA GLU A 222 -13.70 7.27 3.89
C GLU A 222 -12.92 6.83 2.65
N LEU A 223 -13.48 7.04 1.45
CA LEU A 223 -12.86 6.76 0.16
C LEU A 223 -13.27 7.83 -0.82
N ALA A 224 -12.31 8.55 -1.40
CA ALA A 224 -12.60 9.62 -2.34
C ALA A 224 -11.46 9.82 -3.37
N PRO A 225 -11.71 10.56 -4.47
CA PRO A 225 -10.65 11.14 -5.28
C PRO A 225 -9.69 11.96 -4.41
N ALA A 226 -8.37 11.87 -4.66
CA ALA A 226 -7.37 12.50 -3.78
C ALA A 226 -7.65 14.00 -3.58
N GLY A 227 -7.82 14.76 -4.66
CA GLY A 227 -8.11 16.19 -4.55
C GLY A 227 -9.38 16.54 -3.78
N GLU A 228 -10.39 15.66 -3.81
CA GLU A 228 -11.63 15.86 -3.07
C GLU A 228 -11.46 15.59 -1.58
N LEU A 229 -10.78 14.48 -1.24
CA LEU A 229 -10.51 14.13 0.15
C LEU A 229 -9.77 15.27 0.90
N PHE A 230 -8.80 15.91 0.24
CA PHE A 230 -8.03 17.02 0.84
C PHE A 230 -8.85 18.31 0.93
N ARG A 231 -9.76 18.56 -0.03
CA ARG A 231 -10.58 19.77 -0.07
C ARG A 231 -11.76 19.70 0.89
N ASN A 232 -12.44 18.56 0.93
CA ASN A 232 -13.68 18.36 1.63
C ASN A 232 -13.72 17.02 2.39
N PRO A 233 -12.88 16.80 3.40
CA PRO A 233 -12.92 15.58 4.20
C PRO A 233 -14.23 15.51 4.99
N LEU A 234 -14.94 14.39 4.90
CA LEU A 234 -16.24 14.20 5.52
C LEU A 234 -16.15 13.55 6.89
N HIS A 235 -15.33 12.50 7.01
CA HIS A 235 -15.20 11.74 8.24
C HIS A 235 -14.38 12.51 9.31
N PRO A 236 -14.79 12.54 10.59
CA PRO A 236 -14.07 13.26 11.65
C PRO A 236 -12.63 12.77 11.81
N TYR A 237 -12.36 11.49 11.67
CA TYR A 237 -11.02 10.93 11.69
C TYR A 237 -10.15 11.44 10.54
N THR A 238 -10.69 11.51 9.32
CA THR A 238 -9.98 12.08 8.15
C THR A 238 -9.62 13.55 8.38
N ARG A 239 -10.54 14.32 8.93
CA ARG A 239 -10.30 15.73 9.30
C ARG A 239 -9.17 15.85 10.33
N ALA A 240 -9.18 15.00 11.35
CA ALA A 240 -8.12 14.97 12.35
C ALA A 240 -6.77 14.58 11.73
N LEU A 241 -6.71 13.55 10.89
CA LEU A 241 -5.48 13.17 10.18
C LEU A 241 -4.93 14.30 9.31
N LEU A 242 -5.79 15.01 8.58
CA LEU A 242 -5.39 16.12 7.72
C LEU A 242 -4.94 17.34 8.52
N SER A 243 -5.56 17.61 9.67
CA SER A 243 -5.16 18.71 10.55
C SER A 243 -3.78 18.50 11.19
N ALA A 244 -3.33 17.26 11.28
CA ALA A 244 -2.01 16.88 11.79
C ALA A 244 -0.88 17.08 10.78
N VAL A 245 -1.20 17.26 9.50
CA VAL A 245 -0.18 17.51 8.47
C VAL A 245 0.34 18.93 8.65
N PRO A 246 1.66 19.11 8.89
CA PRO A 246 2.24 20.43 8.98
C PRO A 246 2.10 21.14 7.62
N ILE A 247 1.27 22.17 7.56
CA ILE A 247 1.25 23.07 6.42
C ILE A 247 2.34 24.11 6.67
N PRO A 248 3.21 24.41 5.69
CA PRO A 248 4.23 25.43 5.85
C PRO A 248 3.63 26.85 5.79
N ASP A 249 2.67 27.13 6.66
CA ASP A 249 2.06 28.45 6.87
C ASP A 249 2.38 28.91 8.31
N PRO A 250 3.25 29.91 8.47
CA PRO A 250 3.62 30.43 9.80
C PRO A 250 2.46 30.99 10.62
N GLY A 251 1.33 31.32 9.97
CA GLY A 251 0.12 31.85 10.60
C GLY A 251 -0.83 30.78 11.15
N ARG A 252 -0.67 29.52 10.75
CA ARG A 252 -1.57 28.43 11.16
C ARG A 252 -0.93 27.62 12.28
N ARG A 253 -1.46 27.76 13.49
CA ARG A 253 -1.07 26.90 14.62
C ARG A 253 -1.59 25.48 14.39
N LEU A 254 -0.72 24.48 14.54
CA LEU A 254 -1.12 23.06 14.62
C LEU A 254 -2.02 22.89 15.84
N ASP A 255 -3.22 22.41 15.62
CA ASP A 255 -4.09 21.98 16.73
C ASP A 255 -3.68 20.58 17.18
N LEU A 256 -2.64 20.54 18.01
CA LEU A 256 -2.15 19.31 18.62
C LEU A 256 -3.16 18.72 19.62
N GLY A 257 -4.13 19.52 20.10
CA GLY A 257 -5.16 19.07 21.04
C GLY A 257 -6.08 18.01 20.43
N ALA A 258 -6.51 18.21 19.18
CA ALA A 258 -7.37 17.26 18.48
C ALA A 258 -6.73 15.87 18.28
N LEU A 259 -5.40 15.81 18.19
CA LEU A 259 -4.63 14.57 18.03
C LEU A 259 -4.19 13.94 19.35
N MET A 260 -3.79 14.77 20.33
CA MET A 260 -3.23 14.31 21.60
C MET A 260 -4.28 13.74 22.56
N GLU A 261 -5.56 14.04 22.38
CA GLU A 261 -6.62 13.48 23.23
C GLU A 261 -6.95 12.01 22.93
N GLY A 262 -6.36 11.40 21.88
CA GLY A 262 -6.59 9.98 21.49
C GLY A 262 -8.01 9.67 21.01
N LYS A 263 -8.93 10.62 21.12
CA LYS A 263 -10.34 10.47 20.77
C LYS A 263 -10.60 10.37 19.27
N ALA A 264 -9.75 11.01 18.47
CA ALA A 264 -9.90 10.96 17.01
C ALA A 264 -9.76 9.53 16.45
N SER A 265 -8.95 8.68 17.12
CA SER A 265 -8.68 7.30 16.72
C SER A 265 -9.56 6.27 17.43
N ASP A 266 -10.42 6.71 18.37
CA ASP A 266 -11.41 5.86 19.02
C ASP A 266 -12.75 5.93 18.29
N PRO A 267 -13.16 4.86 17.56
CA PRO A 267 -14.40 4.85 16.81
C PRO A 267 -15.68 5.09 17.63
N ALA A 268 -15.65 4.78 18.94
CA ALA A 268 -16.80 4.97 19.83
C ALA A 268 -17.01 6.45 20.21
N GLU A 269 -15.95 7.28 20.17
CA GLU A 269 -15.97 8.69 20.54
C GLU A 269 -16.29 9.63 19.37
N TRP A 270 -16.46 9.10 18.16
CA TRP A 270 -16.83 9.94 17.01
C TRP A 270 -18.23 10.49 17.13
N PRO A 271 -18.49 11.72 16.64
CA PRO A 271 -19.83 12.29 16.63
C PRO A 271 -20.76 11.51 15.70
N GLU A 272 -22.06 11.53 15.99
CA GLU A 272 -23.06 10.99 15.07
C GLU A 272 -23.03 11.73 13.72
N PRO A 273 -23.22 11.06 12.59
CA PRO A 273 -23.57 9.62 12.43
C PRO A 273 -22.37 8.68 12.27
N PHE A 274 -21.15 9.06 12.69
CA PHE A 274 -19.92 8.30 12.44
C PHE A 274 -19.56 7.31 13.54
N ALA A 275 -20.16 7.44 14.73
CA ALA A 275 -19.82 6.62 15.89
C ALA A 275 -19.95 5.12 15.61
N ASP A 276 -18.86 4.36 15.87
CA ASP A 276 -18.82 2.90 15.77
C ASP A 276 -18.71 2.28 17.16
N THR A 277 -19.85 2.06 17.79
CA THR A 277 -19.94 1.40 19.10
C THR A 277 -20.04 -0.13 18.97
N GLY A 278 -20.06 -0.67 17.77
CA GLY A 278 -20.34 -2.08 17.48
C GLY A 278 -21.79 -2.51 17.70
N GLN A 279 -22.67 -1.59 18.08
CA GLN A 279 -24.10 -1.87 18.35
C GLN A 279 -24.97 -1.64 17.11
N ARG A 280 -24.52 -0.78 16.19
CA ARG A 280 -25.25 -0.43 14.96
C ARG A 280 -24.44 -0.83 13.74
N PRO A 281 -25.10 -1.30 12.66
CA PRO A 281 -24.40 -1.54 11.39
C PRO A 281 -23.94 -0.23 10.77
N LEU A 282 -22.75 -0.27 10.15
CA LEU A 282 -22.18 0.85 9.41
C LEU A 282 -22.39 0.61 7.93
N PHE A 283 -22.75 1.66 7.20
CA PHE A 283 -23.01 1.64 5.78
C PHE A 283 -22.17 2.67 5.04
N TRP A 284 -21.78 2.34 3.81
CA TRP A 284 -21.23 3.31 2.89
C TRP A 284 -22.33 4.25 2.39
N THR A 285 -22.06 5.53 2.42
CA THR A 285 -22.92 6.59 1.84
C THR A 285 -22.07 7.35 0.84
N GLU A 286 -22.55 7.44 -0.39
CA GLU A 286 -21.97 8.32 -1.40
C GLU A 286 -22.51 9.73 -1.16
N ALA A 287 -21.63 10.66 -0.78
CA ALA A 287 -21.96 12.03 -0.51
C ALA A 287 -21.88 12.89 -1.79
N GLU A 288 -20.88 12.60 -2.62
CA GLU A 288 -20.66 13.18 -3.95
C GLU A 288 -20.14 12.07 -4.88
N PRO A 289 -20.19 12.22 -6.20
CA PRO A 289 -19.76 11.19 -7.14
C PRO A 289 -18.34 10.69 -6.86
N GLY A 290 -18.21 9.41 -6.47
CA GLY A 290 -16.95 8.78 -6.10
C GLY A 290 -16.42 9.13 -4.72
N HIS A 291 -17.14 9.93 -3.91
CA HIS A 291 -16.80 10.26 -2.53
C HIS A 291 -17.70 9.52 -1.56
N TYR A 292 -17.15 8.51 -0.91
CA TYR A 292 -17.86 7.60 -0.02
C TYR A 292 -17.40 7.81 1.42
N VAL A 293 -18.36 7.88 2.34
CA VAL A 293 -18.07 7.95 3.78
C VAL A 293 -18.90 6.91 4.53
N ARG A 294 -18.32 6.36 5.58
CA ARG A 294 -18.94 5.31 6.38
C ARG A 294 -19.73 5.95 7.53
N VAL A 295 -21.00 5.60 7.65
CA VAL A 295 -21.91 6.14 8.67
C VAL A 295 -22.76 5.05 9.30
N ALA A 296 -23.15 5.25 10.57
CA ALA A 296 -24.17 4.47 11.23
C ALA A 296 -25.55 4.97 10.77
N ARG A 297 -26.45 4.07 10.42
CA ARG A 297 -27.88 4.39 10.19
C ARG A 297 -28.70 3.79 11.30
N GLU A 298 -29.77 4.49 11.68
CA GLU A 298 -30.81 3.88 12.52
C GLU A 298 -31.41 2.71 11.75
N ALA A 299 -31.55 1.57 12.43
CA ALA A 299 -32.30 0.45 11.88
C ALA A 299 -33.77 0.91 11.72
N ASN A 300 -34.24 1.04 10.49
CA ASN A 300 -35.66 1.24 10.21
C ASN A 300 -36.48 0.03 10.67
#